data_24dd708b319fc53ebb9ebed74bebaf19
#
_entry.id   24dd708b319fc53ebb9ebed74bebaf19
#
_cell.length_a   1.000
_cell.length_b   1.000
_cell.length_c   1.000
_cell.angle_alpha   90.00
_cell.angle_beta   90.00
_cell.angle_gamma   90.00
#
_symmetry.space_group_name_H-M   'P 1'
#
loop_
_entity.id
_entity.type
_entity.pdbx_description
1 polymer ?
#
loop_
_entity_poly.entity_id
_entity_poly.type
_entity_poly.pdbx_seq_one_letter_code
_entity_poly.pdbx_strand_id
1 'polypeptide(L)'
;MNKLNVWSVVKDGAKVGGANYWSVFCTVILYFLTVWIPYLNVGTTIAIQQLSVELAKGNRIKPTYIFAAKYRRRMGEFLVLEGIMLIAMIVGFFFGVIPMFVLSMAWGLASMLFVDKGLNALEALRESNNLTYGNKWRIFWAGMIVGLAICLLAGIAAGVCAALEYKVLGLVVEYILIFLLVPFAYGINAIIYRSLVLERETSEVE
;
A
#
# COMPACT_ATOMS: atom_id res chain seq x y z
N MET A 1 -5.64 -22.92 -4.71
CA MET A 1 -5.59 -21.49 -4.31
C MET A 1 -5.56 -21.43 -2.79
N ASN A 2 -4.43 -21.01 -2.22
CA ASN A 2 -4.33 -20.79 -0.77
C ASN A 2 -5.23 -19.63 -0.34
N LYS A 3 -6.12 -19.92 0.61
CA LYS A 3 -7.02 -18.92 1.15
C LYS A 3 -6.28 -18.08 2.19
N LEU A 4 -6.15 -16.77 1.98
CA LEU A 4 -5.57 -15.84 2.96
C LEU A 4 -6.26 -15.96 4.33
N ASN A 5 -5.49 -16.02 5.40
CA ASN A 5 -6.04 -15.87 6.75
C ASN A 5 -5.90 -14.39 7.17
N VAL A 6 -7.03 -13.71 7.36
CA VAL A 6 -7.05 -12.27 7.69
C VAL A 6 -6.24 -11.97 8.96
N TRP A 7 -6.37 -12.82 9.99
CA TRP A 7 -5.68 -12.60 11.26
C TRP A 7 -4.16 -12.78 11.16
N SER A 8 -3.70 -13.79 10.40
CA SER A 8 -2.26 -13.95 10.15
C SER A 8 -1.71 -12.79 9.33
N VAL A 9 -2.42 -12.34 8.29
CA VAL A 9 -2.02 -11.17 7.49
C VAL A 9 -1.83 -9.92 8.36
N VAL A 10 -2.78 -9.65 9.27
CA VAL A 10 -2.70 -8.49 10.18
C VAL A 10 -1.52 -8.65 11.16
N LYS A 11 -1.41 -9.82 11.80
CA LYS A 11 -0.34 -10.07 12.79
C LYS A 11 1.05 -10.04 12.19
N ASP A 12 1.24 -10.75 11.08
CA ASP A 12 2.54 -10.85 10.42
C ASP A 12 2.90 -9.53 9.71
N GLY A 13 1.89 -8.84 9.15
CA GLY A 13 2.06 -7.50 8.59
C GLY A 13 2.50 -6.48 9.63
N ALA A 14 1.87 -6.48 10.81
CA ALA A 14 2.30 -5.63 11.92
C ALA A 14 3.73 -5.95 12.37
N LYS A 15 4.10 -7.23 12.41
CA LYS A 15 5.46 -7.67 12.75
C LYS A 15 6.49 -7.20 11.71
N VAL A 16 6.19 -7.36 10.41
CA VAL A 16 7.08 -6.91 9.32
C VAL A 16 7.22 -5.39 9.30
N GLY A 17 6.11 -4.65 9.44
CA GLY A 17 6.11 -3.19 9.54
C GLY A 17 6.89 -2.69 10.75
N GLY A 18 6.71 -3.33 11.91
CA GLY A 18 7.45 -3.00 13.14
C GLY A 18 8.94 -3.30 13.05
N ALA A 19 9.33 -4.44 12.47
CA ALA A 19 10.74 -4.82 12.31
C ALA A 19 11.51 -3.87 11.38
N ASN A 20 10.83 -3.24 10.42
CA ASN A 20 11.42 -2.31 9.45
C ASN A 20 10.95 -0.87 9.68
N TYR A 21 10.42 -0.56 10.86
CA TYR A 21 9.72 0.69 11.16
C TYR A 21 10.48 1.93 10.71
N TRP A 22 11.71 2.10 11.17
CA TRP A 22 12.50 3.29 10.85
C TRP A 22 12.85 3.44 9.37
N SER A 23 13.12 2.32 8.71
CA SER A 23 13.42 2.32 7.28
C SER A 23 12.20 2.77 6.45
N VAL A 24 11.03 2.19 6.75
CA VAL A 24 9.77 2.54 6.09
C VAL A 24 9.38 3.98 6.41
N PHE A 25 9.45 4.37 7.68
CA PHE A 25 9.10 5.72 8.14
C PHE A 25 9.95 6.80 7.47
N CYS A 26 11.28 6.64 7.45
CA CYS A 26 12.15 7.57 6.75
C CYS A 26 11.88 7.61 5.22
N THR A 27 11.57 6.46 4.61
CA THR A 27 11.21 6.40 3.19
C THR A 27 9.94 7.21 2.91
N VAL A 28 8.93 7.08 3.75
CA VAL A 28 7.67 7.81 3.63
C VAL A 28 7.87 9.31 3.84
N ILE A 29 8.70 9.73 4.80
CA ILE A 29 9.06 11.15 4.98
C ILE A 29 9.70 11.70 3.69
N LEU A 30 10.72 10.99 3.16
CA LEU A 30 11.38 11.43 1.94
C LEU A 30 10.41 11.50 0.75
N TYR A 31 9.47 10.56 0.66
CA TYR A 31 8.41 10.60 -0.34
C TYR A 31 7.54 11.87 -0.21
N PHE A 32 7.07 12.19 1.01
CA PHE A 32 6.28 13.40 1.25
C PHE A 32 7.03 14.69 0.92
N LEU A 33 8.32 14.76 1.19
CA LEU A 33 9.15 15.90 0.82
C LEU A 33 9.29 16.07 -0.69
N THR A 34 9.20 14.99 -1.46
CA THR A 34 9.39 15.00 -2.91
C THR A 34 8.10 15.06 -3.73
N VAL A 35 6.95 14.81 -3.10
CA VAL A 35 5.64 14.79 -3.79
C VAL A 35 5.30 16.15 -4.44
N TRP A 36 5.81 17.24 -3.90
CA TRP A 36 5.61 18.60 -4.39
C TRP A 36 6.53 18.98 -5.57
N ILE A 37 7.55 18.18 -5.86
CA ILE A 37 8.52 18.46 -6.93
C ILE A 37 8.05 17.75 -8.20
N PRO A 38 7.57 18.48 -9.24
CA PRO A 38 7.18 17.90 -10.51
C PRO A 38 8.31 17.03 -11.09
N TYR A 39 7.97 16.00 -11.84
CA TYR A 39 8.90 15.01 -12.39
C TYR A 39 9.54 14.08 -11.34
N LEU A 40 10.01 14.59 -10.21
CA LEU A 40 10.57 13.75 -9.15
C LEU A 40 9.46 12.94 -8.46
N ASN A 41 8.28 13.53 -8.26
CA ASN A 41 7.15 12.88 -7.58
C ASN A 41 6.70 11.61 -8.28
N VAL A 42 6.65 11.55 -9.61
CA VAL A 42 6.25 10.34 -10.34
C VAL A 42 7.25 9.21 -10.10
N GLY A 43 8.56 9.50 -10.17
CA GLY A 43 9.60 8.51 -9.89
C GLY A 43 9.57 8.00 -8.45
N THR A 44 9.37 8.87 -7.48
CA THR A 44 9.26 8.47 -6.06
C THR A 44 7.94 7.77 -5.76
N THR A 45 6.84 8.07 -6.47
CA THR A 45 5.58 7.33 -6.39
C THR A 45 5.73 5.90 -6.91
N ILE A 46 6.45 5.71 -8.02
CA ILE A 46 6.79 4.36 -8.50
C ILE A 46 7.63 3.62 -7.46
N ALA A 47 8.64 4.29 -6.91
CA ALA A 47 9.54 3.70 -5.94
C ALA A 47 8.84 3.31 -4.64
N ILE A 48 7.85 4.08 -4.16
CA ILE A 48 7.12 3.76 -2.93
C ILE A 48 6.29 2.48 -3.07
N GLN A 49 5.83 2.12 -4.28
CA GLN A 49 5.17 0.83 -4.52
C GLN A 49 6.12 -0.35 -4.33
N GLN A 50 7.41 -0.18 -4.67
CA GLN A 50 8.43 -1.20 -4.42
C GLN A 50 8.67 -1.47 -2.93
N LEU A 51 8.33 -0.53 -2.04
CA LEU A 51 8.54 -0.67 -0.61
C LEU A 51 7.88 -1.93 -0.04
N SER A 52 6.60 -2.14 -0.33
CA SER A 52 5.89 -3.35 0.11
C SER A 52 6.45 -4.62 -0.51
N VAL A 53 6.93 -4.56 -1.74
CA VAL A 53 7.56 -5.70 -2.43
C VAL A 53 8.88 -6.08 -1.76
N GLU A 54 9.75 -5.13 -1.48
CA GLU A 54 11.02 -5.41 -0.78
C GLU A 54 10.81 -5.95 0.63
N LEU A 55 9.82 -5.41 1.35
CA LEU A 55 9.40 -5.95 2.65
C LEU A 55 8.88 -7.39 2.52
N ALA A 56 8.10 -7.69 1.48
CA ALA A 56 7.60 -9.04 1.20
C ALA A 56 8.74 -10.04 0.96
N LYS A 57 9.79 -9.61 0.26
CA LYS A 57 11.01 -10.40 0.02
C LYS A 57 11.93 -10.52 1.24
N GLY A 58 11.63 -9.77 2.31
CA GLY A 58 12.46 -9.74 3.53
C GLY A 58 13.74 -8.92 3.40
N ASN A 59 13.85 -8.09 2.37
CA ASN A 59 15.02 -7.27 2.14
C ASN A 59 15.07 -6.06 3.08
N ARG A 60 16.29 -5.67 3.47
CA ARG A 60 16.51 -4.41 4.18
C ARG A 60 16.50 -3.25 3.20
N ILE A 61 15.70 -2.24 3.48
CA ILE A 61 15.49 -1.10 2.61
C ILE A 61 16.30 0.09 3.10
N LYS A 62 17.10 0.69 2.20
CA LYS A 62 17.74 1.98 2.47
C LYS A 62 16.78 3.09 2.01
N PRO A 63 16.36 4.05 2.86
CA PRO A 63 15.34 5.05 2.50
C PRO A 63 15.63 5.83 1.21
N THR A 64 16.90 6.05 0.90
CA THR A 64 17.33 6.78 -0.30
C THR A 64 17.09 6.06 -1.63
N TYR A 65 16.67 4.78 -1.62
CA TYR A 65 16.40 4.02 -2.84
C TYR A 65 15.32 4.65 -3.72
N ILE A 66 14.42 5.44 -3.12
CA ILE A 66 13.33 6.10 -3.87
C ILE A 66 13.84 7.07 -4.95
N PHE A 67 15.08 7.52 -4.85
CA PHE A 67 15.73 8.42 -5.84
C PHE A 67 16.39 7.67 -6.99
N ALA A 68 16.37 6.34 -7.01
CA ALA A 68 17.03 5.57 -8.04
C ALA A 68 16.48 5.87 -9.44
N ALA A 69 17.38 6.14 -10.38
CA ALA A 69 17.02 6.52 -11.76
C ALA A 69 16.17 5.47 -12.50
N LYS A 70 16.26 4.20 -12.09
CA LYS A 70 15.47 3.11 -12.68
C LYS A 70 13.97 3.35 -12.66
N TYR A 71 13.45 4.00 -11.61
CA TYR A 71 12.01 4.26 -11.47
C TYR A 71 11.52 5.34 -12.44
N ARG A 72 12.39 6.26 -12.85
CA ARG A 72 12.04 7.32 -13.79
C ARG A 72 11.94 6.86 -15.24
N ARG A 73 12.54 5.71 -15.58
CA ARG A 73 12.55 5.20 -16.97
C ARG A 73 11.18 4.74 -17.48
N ARG A 74 10.29 4.32 -16.58
CA ARG A 74 8.98 3.79 -16.93
C ARG A 74 7.81 4.66 -16.47
N MET A 75 8.07 5.98 -16.27
CA MET A 75 7.04 6.93 -15.81
C MET A 75 5.82 6.97 -16.73
N GLY A 76 6.01 6.97 -18.05
CA GLY A 76 4.91 7.03 -19.01
C GLY A 76 3.97 5.83 -18.87
N GLU A 77 4.52 4.61 -18.81
CA GLU A 77 3.73 3.40 -18.64
C GLU A 77 3.03 3.36 -17.27
N PHE A 78 3.70 3.84 -16.22
CA PHE A 78 3.10 3.95 -14.90
C PHE A 78 1.92 4.93 -14.87
N LEU A 79 2.05 6.08 -15.53
CA LEU A 79 0.95 7.04 -15.64
C LEU A 79 -0.24 6.46 -16.42
N VAL A 80 0.02 5.62 -17.44
CA VAL A 80 -1.05 4.88 -18.12
C VAL A 80 -1.74 3.90 -17.19
N LEU A 81 -0.99 3.15 -16.38
CA LEU A 81 -1.55 2.22 -15.39
C LEU A 81 -2.45 2.95 -14.39
N GLU A 82 -1.90 3.97 -13.74
CA GLU A 82 -2.64 4.74 -12.73
C GLU A 82 -3.82 5.51 -13.34
N GLY A 83 -3.68 6.00 -14.57
CA GLY A 83 -4.76 6.66 -15.31
C GLY A 83 -5.92 5.72 -15.60
N ILE A 84 -5.66 4.48 -16.05
CA ILE A 84 -6.69 3.46 -16.25
C ILE A 84 -7.39 3.14 -14.93
N MET A 85 -6.62 2.95 -13.86
CA MET A 85 -7.17 2.66 -12.53
C MET A 85 -8.05 3.82 -12.04
N LEU A 86 -7.58 5.06 -12.16
CA LEU A 86 -8.32 6.25 -11.74
C LEU A 86 -9.65 6.41 -12.50
N ILE A 87 -9.62 6.32 -13.82
CA ILE A 87 -10.82 6.45 -14.65
C ILE A 87 -11.83 5.35 -14.30
N ALA A 88 -11.38 4.11 -14.16
CA ALA A 88 -12.25 3.00 -13.83
C ALA A 88 -12.85 3.13 -12.43
N MET A 89 -12.09 3.68 -11.46
CA MET A 89 -12.61 3.94 -10.12
C MET A 89 -13.65 5.08 -10.12
N ILE A 90 -13.41 6.15 -10.88
CA ILE A 90 -14.40 7.24 -11.06
C ILE A 90 -15.69 6.70 -11.69
N VAL A 91 -15.57 5.93 -12.76
CA VAL A 91 -16.73 5.29 -13.41
C VAL A 91 -17.43 4.36 -12.42
N GLY A 92 -16.67 3.51 -11.71
CA GLY A 92 -17.21 2.60 -10.69
C GLY A 92 -17.96 3.33 -9.57
N PHE A 93 -17.51 4.52 -9.18
CA PHE A 93 -18.19 5.37 -8.19
C PHE A 93 -19.57 5.84 -8.70
N PHE A 94 -19.66 6.27 -9.96
CA PHE A 94 -20.94 6.70 -10.57
C PHE A 94 -21.94 5.55 -10.77
N PHE A 95 -21.45 4.32 -11.01
CA PHE A 95 -22.31 3.12 -11.06
C PHE A 95 -22.65 2.53 -9.69
N GLY A 96 -22.26 3.20 -8.63
CA GLY A 96 -22.45 2.81 -7.24
C GLY A 96 -21.12 2.47 -6.56
N VAL A 97 -21.06 2.72 -5.27
CA VAL A 97 -19.83 2.57 -4.46
C VAL A 97 -19.26 1.13 -4.50
N ILE A 98 -20.13 0.12 -4.65
CA ILE A 98 -19.73 -1.30 -4.65
C ILE A 98 -18.75 -1.64 -5.80
N PRO A 99 -19.00 -1.27 -7.07
CA PRO A 99 -18.04 -1.52 -8.15
C PRO A 99 -16.66 -0.92 -7.91
N MET A 100 -16.61 0.30 -7.37
CA MET A 100 -15.34 0.95 -7.01
C MET A 100 -14.54 0.12 -5.99
N PHE A 101 -15.21 -0.38 -4.93
CA PHE A 101 -14.55 -1.24 -3.94
C PHE A 101 -14.05 -2.56 -4.53
N VAL A 102 -14.84 -3.19 -5.39
CA VAL A 102 -14.44 -4.45 -6.05
C VAL A 102 -13.21 -4.22 -6.94
N LEU A 103 -13.17 -3.12 -7.70
CA LEU A 103 -12.04 -2.75 -8.54
C LEU A 103 -10.79 -2.43 -7.72
N SER A 104 -10.92 -1.68 -6.61
CA SER A 104 -9.77 -1.35 -5.77
C SER A 104 -9.10 -2.60 -5.18
N MET A 105 -9.89 -3.61 -4.79
CA MET A 105 -9.35 -4.89 -4.33
C MET A 105 -8.77 -5.73 -5.47
N ALA A 106 -9.40 -5.71 -6.65
CA ALA A 106 -8.94 -6.46 -7.81
C ALA A 106 -7.58 -5.96 -8.31
N TRP A 107 -7.35 -4.65 -8.24
CA TRP A 107 -6.17 -3.99 -8.79
C TRP A 107 -5.19 -3.51 -7.71
N GLY A 108 -5.43 -3.86 -6.47
CA GLY A 108 -4.59 -3.44 -5.34
C GLY A 108 -3.13 -3.89 -5.41
N LEU A 109 -2.81 -4.95 -6.17
CA LEU A 109 -1.46 -5.42 -6.40
C LEU A 109 -0.86 -4.94 -7.73
N ALA A 110 -1.63 -4.26 -8.60
CA ALA A 110 -1.21 -3.94 -9.96
C ALA A 110 0.06 -3.08 -10.00
N SER A 111 0.11 -2.00 -9.21
CA SER A 111 1.27 -1.11 -9.16
C SER A 111 2.52 -1.82 -8.62
N MET A 112 2.36 -2.76 -7.66
CA MET A 112 3.46 -3.56 -7.15
C MET A 112 3.97 -4.55 -8.21
N LEU A 113 3.06 -5.24 -8.91
CA LEU A 113 3.40 -6.16 -10.01
C LEU A 113 4.07 -5.43 -11.18
N PHE A 114 3.60 -4.24 -11.52
CA PHE A 114 4.21 -3.39 -12.53
C PHE A 114 5.68 -3.09 -12.21
N VAL A 115 5.98 -2.76 -10.95
CA VAL A 115 7.34 -2.39 -10.54
C VAL A 115 8.23 -3.61 -10.35
N ASP A 116 7.70 -4.69 -9.77
CA ASP A 116 8.47 -5.90 -9.43
C ASP A 116 8.72 -6.81 -10.63
N LYS A 117 7.65 -7.11 -11.39
CA LYS A 117 7.70 -8.05 -12.51
C LYS A 117 8.01 -7.37 -13.85
N GLY A 118 8.00 -6.07 -13.90
CA GLY A 118 8.20 -5.32 -15.15
C GLY A 118 7.07 -5.48 -16.16
N LEU A 119 5.87 -5.89 -15.73
CA LEU A 119 4.68 -6.07 -16.57
C LEU A 119 4.26 -4.75 -17.22
N ASN A 120 3.56 -4.81 -18.35
CA ASN A 120 2.90 -3.63 -18.88
C ASN A 120 1.62 -3.29 -18.09
N ALA A 121 1.01 -2.13 -18.33
CA ALA A 121 -0.13 -1.63 -17.56
C ALA A 121 -1.31 -2.62 -17.55
N LEU A 122 -1.70 -3.15 -18.73
CA LEU A 122 -2.83 -4.06 -18.83
C LEU A 122 -2.54 -5.46 -18.28
N GLU A 123 -1.33 -5.95 -18.45
CA GLU A 123 -0.88 -7.22 -17.87
C GLU A 123 -0.88 -7.14 -16.34
N ALA A 124 -0.36 -6.05 -15.76
CA ALA A 124 -0.35 -5.84 -14.32
C ALA A 124 -1.77 -5.82 -13.73
N LEU A 125 -2.74 -5.17 -14.41
CA LEU A 125 -4.15 -5.16 -13.99
C LEU A 125 -4.79 -6.55 -14.06
N ARG A 126 -4.56 -7.29 -15.15
CA ARG A 126 -5.08 -8.65 -15.33
C ARG A 126 -4.52 -9.60 -14.31
N GLU A 127 -3.19 -9.57 -14.12
CA GLU A 127 -2.52 -10.44 -13.16
C GLU A 127 -2.92 -10.12 -11.72
N SER A 128 -3.03 -8.85 -11.36
CA SER A 128 -3.55 -8.43 -10.06
C SER A 128 -4.95 -8.99 -9.80
N ASN A 129 -5.85 -8.88 -10.79
CA ASN A 129 -7.21 -9.43 -10.65
C ASN A 129 -7.22 -10.96 -10.51
N ASN A 130 -6.36 -11.68 -11.24
CA ASN A 130 -6.23 -13.14 -11.17
C ASN A 130 -5.72 -13.58 -9.79
N LEU A 131 -4.68 -12.91 -9.28
CA LEU A 131 -4.06 -13.21 -7.99
C LEU A 131 -5.00 -12.91 -6.81
N THR A 132 -5.78 -11.84 -6.90
CA THR A 132 -6.74 -11.46 -5.85
C THR A 132 -8.05 -12.25 -5.91
N TYR A 133 -8.30 -12.98 -7.00
CA TYR A 133 -9.53 -13.75 -7.16
C TYR A 133 -9.73 -14.77 -6.02
N GLY A 134 -10.93 -14.80 -5.45
CA GLY A 134 -11.26 -15.65 -4.29
C GLY A 134 -10.77 -15.11 -2.93
N ASN A 135 -9.90 -14.08 -2.91
CA ASN A 135 -9.37 -13.46 -1.69
C ASN A 135 -9.76 -11.99 -1.50
N LYS A 136 -10.53 -11.38 -2.44
CA LYS A 136 -10.87 -9.94 -2.41
C LYS A 136 -11.45 -9.49 -1.07
N TRP A 137 -12.43 -10.21 -0.53
CA TRP A 137 -13.03 -9.89 0.76
C TRP A 137 -12.06 -10.00 1.94
N ARG A 138 -11.09 -10.90 1.86
CA ARG A 138 -10.08 -11.07 2.91
C ARG A 138 -9.06 -9.95 2.90
N ILE A 139 -8.65 -9.51 1.70
CA ILE A 139 -7.81 -8.33 1.49
C ILE A 139 -8.52 -7.09 2.06
N PHE A 140 -9.81 -6.94 1.74
CA PHE A 140 -10.65 -5.85 2.27
C PHE A 140 -10.68 -5.85 3.80
N TRP A 141 -11.01 -6.99 4.43
CA TRP A 141 -11.10 -7.08 5.88
C TRP A 141 -9.76 -6.86 6.56
N ALA A 142 -8.65 -7.36 5.99
CA ALA A 142 -7.31 -7.11 6.51
C ALA A 142 -6.98 -5.62 6.51
N GLY A 143 -7.20 -4.92 5.39
CA GLY A 143 -7.00 -3.48 5.29
C GLY A 143 -7.93 -2.69 6.22
N MET A 144 -9.21 -3.08 6.30
CA MET A 144 -10.21 -2.41 7.13
C MET A 144 -9.92 -2.53 8.63
N ILE A 145 -9.52 -3.71 9.11
CA ILE A 145 -9.15 -3.92 10.52
C ILE A 145 -8.03 -2.97 10.92
N VAL A 146 -7.00 -2.86 10.08
CA VAL A 146 -5.86 -2.00 10.38
C VAL A 146 -6.19 -0.53 10.23
N GLY A 147 -6.91 -0.15 9.17
CA GLY A 147 -7.38 1.21 9.00
C GLY A 147 -8.22 1.67 10.19
N LEU A 148 -9.18 0.84 10.64
CA LEU A 148 -9.99 1.13 11.83
C LEU A 148 -9.15 1.19 13.11
N ALA A 149 -8.17 0.30 13.29
CA ALA A 149 -7.29 0.34 14.46
C ALA A 149 -6.48 1.64 14.50
N ILE A 150 -5.93 2.07 13.36
CA ILE A 150 -5.19 3.34 13.23
C ILE A 150 -6.12 4.53 13.54
N CYS A 151 -7.29 4.58 12.92
CA CYS A 151 -8.26 5.65 13.15
C CYS A 151 -8.77 5.71 14.60
N LEU A 152 -9.00 4.55 15.24
CA LEU A 152 -9.42 4.49 16.64
C LEU A 152 -8.32 5.02 17.56
N LEU A 153 -7.08 4.60 17.39
CA LEU A 153 -5.97 5.07 18.22
C LEU A 153 -5.75 6.58 18.07
N ALA A 154 -5.76 7.08 16.84
CA ALA A 154 -5.61 8.49 16.56
C ALA A 154 -6.80 9.31 17.09
N GLY A 155 -8.04 8.83 16.88
CA GLY A 155 -9.25 9.48 17.33
C GLY A 155 -9.39 9.53 18.86
N ILE A 156 -8.95 8.48 19.58
CA ILE A 156 -8.92 8.49 21.06
C ILE A 156 -7.96 9.56 21.55
N ALA A 157 -6.75 9.65 20.97
CA ALA A 157 -5.77 10.66 21.36
C ALA A 157 -6.27 12.09 21.08
N ALA A 158 -6.87 12.31 19.91
CA ALA A 158 -7.50 13.59 19.57
C ALA A 158 -8.65 13.94 20.51
N GLY A 159 -9.50 12.97 20.84
CA GLY A 159 -10.62 13.12 21.78
C GLY A 159 -10.17 13.51 23.19
N VAL A 160 -9.11 12.91 23.69
CA VAL A 160 -8.50 13.29 24.98
C VAL A 160 -8.01 14.73 24.96
N CYS A 161 -7.29 15.15 23.91
CA CYS A 161 -6.85 16.53 23.76
C CYS A 161 -8.03 17.52 23.67
N ALA A 162 -9.09 17.14 22.96
CA ALA A 162 -10.30 17.96 22.84
C ALA A 162 -11.04 18.12 24.17
N ALA A 163 -11.10 17.06 25.00
CA ALA A 163 -11.68 17.07 26.33
C ALA A 163 -10.89 17.98 27.31
N LEU A 164 -9.60 18.17 27.04
CA LEU A 164 -8.72 19.09 27.77
C LEU A 164 -8.73 20.51 27.17
N GLU A 165 -9.69 20.83 26.30
CA GLU A 165 -9.84 22.12 25.59
C GLU A 165 -8.76 22.44 24.53
N TYR A 166 -7.82 21.53 24.28
CA TYR A 166 -6.75 21.70 23.29
C TYR A 166 -7.14 21.16 21.90
N LYS A 167 -8.24 21.65 21.32
CA LYS A 167 -8.79 21.14 20.03
C LYS A 167 -7.78 21.14 18.88
N VAL A 168 -7.02 22.21 18.70
CA VAL A 168 -6.02 22.32 17.63
C VAL A 168 -4.88 21.32 17.85
N LEU A 169 -4.43 21.19 19.10
CA LEU A 169 -3.41 20.21 19.46
C LEU A 169 -3.91 18.77 19.19
N GLY A 170 -5.18 18.49 19.46
CA GLY A 170 -5.81 17.20 19.17
C GLY A 170 -5.73 16.83 17.69
N LEU A 171 -6.05 17.74 16.78
CA LEU A 171 -5.91 17.53 15.34
C LEU A 171 -4.46 17.26 14.93
N VAL A 172 -3.51 18.03 15.47
CA VAL A 172 -2.09 17.84 15.18
C VAL A 172 -1.62 16.45 15.64
N VAL A 173 -2.00 16.05 16.85
CA VAL A 173 -1.67 14.73 17.42
C VAL A 173 -2.28 13.61 16.59
N GLU A 174 -3.53 13.77 16.12
CA GLU A 174 -4.20 12.81 15.26
C GLU A 174 -3.42 12.56 13.95
N TYR A 175 -3.07 13.63 13.24
CA TYR A 175 -2.30 13.50 11.99
C TYR A 175 -0.91 12.91 12.21
N ILE A 176 -0.23 13.30 13.30
CA ILE A 176 1.08 12.73 13.64
C ILE A 176 0.96 11.23 13.91
N LEU A 177 -0.05 10.79 14.67
CA LEU A 177 -0.26 9.38 14.98
C LEU A 177 -0.61 8.56 13.74
N ILE A 178 -1.49 9.07 12.87
CA ILE A 178 -1.79 8.42 11.58
C ILE A 178 -0.48 8.23 10.79
N PHE A 179 0.34 9.26 10.70
CA PHE A 179 1.60 9.21 9.97
C PHE A 179 2.62 8.22 10.58
N LEU A 180 2.71 8.18 11.91
CA LEU A 180 3.56 7.24 12.65
C LEU A 180 3.13 5.78 12.45
N LEU A 181 1.86 5.51 12.16
CA LEU A 181 1.31 4.17 11.98
C LEU A 181 1.37 3.66 10.53
N VAL A 182 1.74 4.51 9.56
CA VAL A 182 1.90 4.15 8.13
C VAL A 182 2.78 2.91 7.89
N PRO A 183 3.91 2.69 8.60
CA PRO A 183 4.74 1.50 8.41
C PRO A 183 3.99 0.17 8.58
N PHE A 184 3.00 0.12 9.45
CA PHE A 184 2.18 -1.09 9.64
C PHE A 184 1.30 -1.39 8.43
N ALA A 185 0.74 -0.37 7.77
CA ALA A 185 -0.02 -0.53 6.53
C ALA A 185 0.85 -1.10 5.39
N TYR A 186 2.08 -0.61 5.24
CA TYR A 186 3.04 -1.18 4.27
C TYR A 186 3.40 -2.63 4.59
N GLY A 187 3.55 -2.97 5.88
CA GLY A 187 3.79 -4.35 6.32
C GLY A 187 2.67 -5.30 5.92
N ILE A 188 1.40 -4.87 6.03
CA ILE A 188 0.25 -5.68 5.61
C ILE A 188 0.23 -5.89 4.10
N ASN A 189 0.44 -4.82 3.31
CA ASN A 189 0.54 -4.94 1.87
C ASN A 189 1.68 -5.89 1.47
N ALA A 190 2.79 -5.89 2.21
CA ALA A 190 3.90 -6.82 2.00
C ALA A 190 3.50 -8.28 2.23
N ILE A 191 2.73 -8.58 3.29
CA ILE A 191 2.27 -9.95 3.56
C ILE A 191 1.24 -10.39 2.51
N ILE A 192 0.33 -9.50 2.10
CA ILE A 192 -0.62 -9.81 1.02
C ILE A 192 0.14 -10.15 -0.27
N TYR A 193 1.14 -9.33 -0.63
CA TYR A 193 1.98 -9.57 -1.81
C TYR A 193 2.76 -10.89 -1.69
N ARG A 194 3.37 -11.16 -0.55
CA ARG A 194 4.09 -12.42 -0.29
C ARG A 194 3.20 -13.62 -0.51
N SER A 195 2.03 -13.64 0.12
CA SER A 195 1.13 -14.81 0.10
C SER A 195 0.44 -15.04 -1.23
N LEU A 196 0.17 -13.98 -2.00
CA LEU A 196 -0.55 -14.12 -3.28
C LEU A 196 0.38 -14.20 -4.49
N VAL A 197 1.60 -13.66 -4.40
CA VAL A 197 2.54 -13.61 -5.52
C VAL A 197 3.72 -14.57 -5.28
N LEU A 198 4.51 -14.34 -4.23
CA LEU A 198 5.78 -15.07 -4.05
C LEU A 198 5.56 -16.53 -3.69
N GLU A 199 4.65 -16.84 -2.76
CA GLU A 199 4.36 -18.22 -2.36
C GLU A 199 3.71 -19.04 -3.50
N ARG A 200 2.93 -18.37 -4.35
CA ARG A 200 2.34 -19.01 -5.52
C ARG A 200 3.40 -19.38 -6.55
N GLU A 201 4.33 -18.47 -6.85
CA GLU A 201 5.43 -18.75 -7.79
C GLU A 201 6.30 -19.92 -7.31
N THR A 202 6.56 -20.00 -5.99
CA THR A 202 7.32 -21.12 -5.43
C THR A 202 6.58 -22.44 -5.63
N SER A 203 5.25 -22.46 -5.45
CA SER A 203 4.43 -23.67 -5.62
C SER A 203 4.18 -24.08 -7.08
N GLU A 204 4.45 -23.21 -8.05
CA GLU A 204 4.35 -23.54 -9.49
C GLU A 204 5.69 -24.08 -10.06
N VAL A 205 6.78 -23.97 -9.30
CA VAL A 205 8.12 -24.45 -9.68
C VAL A 205 8.45 -25.84 -9.08
N GLU A 206 7.74 -26.24 -8.01
CA GLU A 206 7.81 -27.57 -7.40
C GLU A 206 6.89 -28.58 -8.13
#